data_c824b49b25d79dbdd2a8364ee653ed09
#
_entry.id   c824b49b25d79dbdd2a8364ee653ed09
#
_cell.length_a   1.000
_cell.length_b   1.000
_cell.length_c   1.000
_cell.angle_alpha   90.00
_cell.angle_beta   90.00
_cell.angle_gamma   90.00
#
_symmetry.space_group_name_H-M   'P 1'
#
loop_
_entity.id
_entity.type
_entity.pdbx_description
1 polymer ?
#
loop_
_entity_poly.entity_id
_entity_poly.type
_entity_poly.pdbx_seq_one_letter_code
_entity_poly.pdbx_strand_id
1 'polypeptide(L)'
;MFSQRGGRPILFKRKEVLEYVEGALWELKPQLRGHKTYTKPVYLNVDVYYRSKRSDLDISLLMDILEKAGVYENDRQVYEIKCKKFFDKENPRCVIEVGEL
;
A
#
# COMPACT_ATOMS: atom_id res chain seq x y z
N MET A 1 12.47 6.26 0.93
CA MET A 1 13.22 6.33 -0.33
C MET A 1 12.40 5.68 -1.44
N PHE A 2 12.26 6.35 -2.55
CA PHE A 2 11.49 5.83 -3.66
C PHE A 2 12.31 4.88 -4.52
N SER A 3 11.63 3.90 -5.11
CA SER A 3 12.26 2.98 -6.03
C SER A 3 12.70 3.70 -7.30
N GLN A 4 13.77 3.19 -7.93
CA GLN A 4 14.24 3.69 -9.22
C GLN A 4 13.28 3.37 -10.37
N ARG A 5 12.28 2.50 -10.13
CA ARG A 5 11.26 2.17 -11.12
C ARG A 5 10.27 3.30 -11.37
N GLY A 6 10.25 4.32 -10.52
CA GLY A 6 9.37 5.45 -10.69
C GLY A 6 7.91 5.17 -10.37
N GLY A 7 7.65 4.22 -9.47
CA GLY A 7 6.30 3.89 -9.05
C GLY A 7 5.66 5.00 -8.23
N ARG A 8 4.34 4.89 -8.06
CA ARG A 8 3.55 5.85 -7.30
C ARG A 8 3.64 5.55 -5.81
N PRO A 9 4.04 6.53 -4.97
CA PRO A 9 4.05 6.35 -3.53
C PRO A 9 2.65 6.52 -2.94
N ILE A 10 2.33 5.67 -1.96
CA ILE A 10 1.10 5.74 -1.17
C ILE A 10 1.49 5.62 0.28
N LEU A 11 0.94 6.51 1.12
CA LEU A 11 1.24 6.52 2.54
C LEU A 11 -0.02 6.32 3.37
N PHE A 12 -0.01 5.33 4.25
CA PHE A 12 -0.97 5.21 5.34
C PHE A 12 -0.30 5.68 6.62
N LYS A 13 -0.75 6.79 7.17
CA LYS A 13 -0.14 7.42 8.34
C LYS A 13 -0.22 6.56 9.58
N ARG A 14 -1.25 5.71 9.67
CA ARG A 14 -1.41 4.74 10.75
C ARG A 14 -1.78 3.41 10.15
N LYS A 15 -1.02 2.37 10.51
CA LYS A 15 -1.31 1.05 9.94
C LYS A 15 -2.66 0.49 10.39
N GLU A 16 -3.20 0.98 11.51
CA GLU A 16 -4.50 0.54 12.01
C GLU A 16 -5.64 0.85 11.05
N VAL A 17 -5.49 1.85 10.18
CA VAL A 17 -6.52 2.15 9.17
C VAL A 17 -6.71 1.00 8.19
N LEU A 18 -5.69 0.14 8.03
CA LEU A 18 -5.78 -1.01 7.14
C LEU A 18 -6.69 -2.11 7.69
N GLU A 19 -7.08 -2.04 8.95
CA GLU A 19 -8.05 -2.98 9.53
C GLU A 19 -9.48 -2.65 9.11
N TYR A 20 -9.71 -1.42 8.66
CA TYR A 20 -11.02 -0.92 8.24
C TYR A 20 -10.93 -0.41 6.82
N VAL A 21 -11.57 -1.13 5.91
CA VAL A 21 -11.53 -0.80 4.48
C VAL A 21 -11.97 0.65 4.23
N GLU A 22 -13.03 1.08 4.88
CA GLU A 22 -13.55 2.45 4.71
C GLU A 22 -12.52 3.51 5.14
N GLY A 23 -11.88 3.32 6.29
CA GLY A 23 -10.86 4.26 6.76
C GLY A 23 -9.66 4.32 5.82
N ALA A 24 -9.22 3.17 5.33
CA ALA A 24 -8.13 3.11 4.38
C ALA A 24 -8.49 3.82 3.08
N LEU A 25 -9.70 3.64 2.58
CA LEU A 25 -10.15 4.32 1.35
C LEU A 25 -10.20 5.84 1.52
N TRP A 26 -10.64 6.32 2.67
CA TRP A 26 -10.63 7.75 2.95
C TRP A 26 -9.22 8.35 2.93
N GLU A 27 -8.24 7.61 3.45
CA GLU A 27 -6.86 8.06 3.47
C GLU A 27 -6.22 8.00 2.07
N LEU A 28 -6.65 7.03 1.24
CA LEU A 28 -6.14 6.86 -0.11
C LEU A 28 -6.66 7.89 -1.11
N LYS A 29 -7.93 8.25 -1.03
CA LYS A 29 -8.58 9.10 -2.04
C LYS A 29 -7.80 10.37 -2.37
N PRO A 30 -7.34 11.19 -1.39
CA PRO A 30 -6.58 12.38 -1.73
C PRO A 30 -5.26 12.07 -2.44
N GLN A 31 -4.65 10.94 -2.10
CA GLN A 31 -3.36 10.55 -2.68
C GLN A 31 -3.49 10.06 -4.11
N LEU A 32 -4.70 9.64 -4.52
CA LEU A 32 -4.93 9.08 -5.85
C LEU A 32 -5.49 10.09 -6.85
N ARG A 33 -5.51 11.38 -6.51
CA ARG A 33 -5.97 12.40 -7.45
C ARG A 33 -5.14 12.36 -8.73
N GLY A 34 -5.83 12.30 -9.86
CA GLY A 34 -5.18 12.24 -11.16
C GLY A 34 -4.55 10.89 -11.48
N HIS A 35 -4.70 9.91 -10.60
CA HIS A 35 -4.17 8.58 -10.84
C HIS A 35 -5.01 7.86 -11.90
N LYS A 36 -4.35 7.30 -12.90
CA LYS A 36 -4.97 6.38 -13.84
C LYS A 36 -4.86 4.96 -13.28
N THR A 37 -5.99 4.26 -13.23
CA THR A 37 -6.02 2.86 -12.79
C THR A 37 -5.10 2.02 -13.67
N TYR A 38 -4.20 1.28 -13.05
CA TYR A 38 -3.32 0.37 -13.79
C TYR A 38 -4.12 -0.78 -14.39
N THR A 39 -3.86 -1.09 -15.66
CA THR A 39 -4.50 -2.20 -16.37
C THR A 39 -3.51 -3.32 -16.73
N LYS A 40 -2.23 -3.08 -16.55
CA LYS A 40 -1.14 -4.02 -16.86
C LYS A 40 -0.58 -4.61 -15.58
N PRO A 41 0.28 -5.65 -15.67
CA PRO A 41 0.94 -6.18 -14.48
C PRO A 41 1.70 -5.11 -13.70
N VAL A 42 1.58 -5.17 -12.39
CA VAL A 42 2.18 -4.19 -11.48
C VAL A 42 3.03 -4.88 -10.43
N TYR A 43 3.88 -4.10 -9.78
CA TYR A 43 4.63 -4.52 -8.59
C TYR A 43 4.17 -3.71 -7.38
N LEU A 44 4.36 -4.29 -6.20
CA LEU A 44 4.16 -3.59 -4.92
C LEU A 44 5.43 -3.71 -4.10
N ASN A 45 5.88 -2.59 -3.56
CA ASN A 45 6.90 -2.56 -2.52
C ASN A 45 6.24 -1.98 -1.27
N VAL A 46 6.21 -2.75 -0.20
CA VAL A 46 5.49 -2.39 1.03
C VAL A 46 6.46 -2.33 2.18
N ASP A 47 6.60 -1.15 2.78
CA ASP A 47 7.39 -0.95 3.99
C ASP A 47 6.44 -0.66 5.13
N VAL A 48 6.41 -1.55 6.12
CA VAL A 48 5.51 -1.43 7.27
C VAL A 48 6.33 -1.08 8.50
N TYR A 49 5.99 0.03 9.12
CA TYR A 49 6.64 0.50 10.36
C TYR A 49 5.70 0.21 11.50
N TYR A 50 6.07 -0.77 12.32
CA TYR A 50 5.24 -1.26 13.42
C TYR A 50 5.56 -0.56 14.71
N ARG A 51 4.53 -0.40 15.56
CA ARG A 51 4.71 0.09 16.91
C ARG A 51 5.33 -0.98 17.80
N SER A 52 5.04 -2.24 17.56
CA SER A 52 5.52 -3.36 18.35
C SER A 52 5.81 -4.58 17.48
N LYS A 53 6.57 -5.53 18.03
CA LYS A 53 6.92 -6.77 17.32
C LYS A 53 5.76 -7.74 17.13
N ARG A 54 4.64 -7.49 17.81
CA ARG A 54 3.49 -8.40 17.80
C ARG A 54 2.51 -8.17 16.67
N SER A 55 2.65 -7.07 15.94
CA SER A 55 1.70 -6.72 14.89
C SER A 55 2.11 -7.35 13.56
N ASP A 56 1.11 -7.77 12.79
CA ASP A 56 1.31 -8.24 11.43
C ASP A 56 0.35 -7.51 10.49
N LEU A 57 0.81 -7.30 9.25
CA LEU A 57 -0.01 -6.73 8.20
C LEU A 57 -0.58 -7.86 7.34
N ASP A 58 -1.89 -7.82 7.12
CA ASP A 58 -2.55 -8.73 6.20
C ASP A 58 -2.37 -8.21 4.77
N ILE A 59 -1.47 -8.83 4.03
CA ILE A 59 -1.18 -8.42 2.65
C ILE A 59 -2.39 -8.63 1.73
N SER A 60 -3.17 -9.67 1.95
CA SER A 60 -4.38 -9.92 1.16
C SER A 60 -5.40 -8.79 1.34
N LEU A 61 -5.57 -8.32 2.56
CA LEU A 61 -6.45 -7.20 2.85
C LEU A 61 -5.94 -5.93 2.20
N LEU A 62 -4.64 -5.68 2.27
CA LEU A 62 -4.02 -4.52 1.62
C LEU A 62 -4.26 -4.54 0.12
N MET A 63 -4.07 -5.67 -0.53
CA MET A 63 -4.31 -5.81 -1.97
C MET A 63 -5.76 -5.54 -2.32
N ASP A 64 -6.70 -6.01 -1.50
CA ASP A 64 -8.12 -5.77 -1.68
C ASP A 64 -8.47 -4.28 -1.55
N ILE A 65 -7.89 -3.60 -0.58
CA ILE A 65 -8.08 -2.16 -0.39
C ILE A 65 -7.59 -1.39 -1.62
N LEU A 66 -6.41 -1.73 -2.13
CA LEU A 66 -5.86 -1.07 -3.30
C LEU A 66 -6.73 -1.29 -4.54
N GLU A 67 -7.27 -2.48 -4.71
CA GLU A 67 -8.19 -2.76 -5.81
C GLU A 67 -9.48 -1.93 -5.67
N LYS A 68 -10.08 -1.89 -4.50
CA LYS A 68 -11.30 -1.13 -4.25
C LYS A 68 -11.10 0.37 -4.41
N ALA A 69 -9.90 0.85 -4.12
CA ALA A 69 -9.56 2.25 -4.30
C ALA A 69 -9.32 2.63 -5.77
N GLY A 70 -9.21 1.65 -6.66
CA GLY A 70 -8.97 1.90 -8.08
C GLY A 70 -7.50 2.08 -8.43
N VAL A 71 -6.59 1.62 -7.59
CA VAL A 71 -5.15 1.66 -7.91
C VAL A 71 -4.87 0.77 -9.13
N TYR A 72 -5.48 -0.40 -9.16
CA TYR A 72 -5.47 -1.31 -10.31
C TYR A 72 -6.86 -1.95 -10.44
N GLU A 73 -7.13 -2.59 -11.58
CA GLU A 73 -8.44 -3.16 -11.83
C GLU A 73 -8.69 -4.45 -11.05
N ASN A 74 -7.63 -5.27 -10.87
CA ASN A 74 -7.75 -6.57 -10.23
C ASN A 74 -6.43 -6.92 -9.56
N ASP A 75 -6.49 -7.51 -8.36
CA ASP A 75 -5.30 -7.91 -7.62
C ASP A 75 -4.48 -9.00 -8.32
N ARG A 76 -5.03 -9.68 -9.30
CA ARG A 76 -4.28 -10.62 -10.15
C ARG A 76 -3.20 -9.93 -10.97
N GLN A 77 -3.28 -8.62 -11.14
CA GLN A 77 -2.25 -7.83 -11.82
C GLN A 77 -0.98 -7.71 -11.01
N VAL A 78 -1.03 -8.01 -9.71
CA VAL A 78 0.14 -7.90 -8.83
C VAL A 78 1.01 -9.14 -9.02
N TYR A 79 2.08 -8.98 -9.80
CA TYR A 79 2.99 -10.07 -10.13
C TYR A 79 4.20 -10.13 -9.21
N GLU A 80 4.53 -9.02 -8.54
CA GLU A 80 5.70 -8.94 -7.67
C GLU A 80 5.33 -8.17 -6.41
N ILE A 81 5.61 -8.73 -5.25
CA ILE A 81 5.43 -8.08 -3.95
C ILE A 81 6.70 -8.20 -3.15
N LYS A 82 7.16 -7.07 -2.62
CA LYS A 82 8.23 -7.04 -1.62
C LYS A 82 7.70 -6.37 -0.38
N CYS A 83 7.78 -7.05 0.74
CA CYS A 83 7.30 -6.51 2.02
C CYS A 83 8.45 -6.52 3.02
N LYS A 84 8.71 -5.36 3.62
CA LYS A 84 9.73 -5.20 4.66
C LYS A 84 9.07 -4.71 5.93
N LYS A 85 9.57 -5.20 7.06
CA LYS A 85 9.11 -4.81 8.40
C LYS A 85 10.16 -3.94 9.06
N PHE A 86 9.70 -2.87 9.68
CA PHE A 86 10.52 -1.96 10.47
C PHE A 86 9.82 -1.67 11.79
N PHE A 87 10.54 -1.08 12.74
CA PHE A 87 9.96 -0.62 13.99
C PHE A 87 10.07 0.89 14.09
N ASP A 88 8.96 1.53 14.39
CA ASP A 88 8.93 2.96 14.70
C ASP A 88 7.80 3.19 15.70
N LYS A 89 8.16 3.16 16.97
CA LYS A 89 7.20 3.27 18.06
C LYS A 89 6.46 4.61 18.04
N GLU A 90 7.11 5.65 17.60
CA GLU A 90 6.55 7.00 17.62
C GLU A 90 5.70 7.31 16.41
N ASN A 91 5.99 6.67 15.29
CA ASN A 91 5.30 6.96 14.02
C ASN A 91 5.05 5.70 13.21
N PRO A 92 4.19 4.79 13.70
CA PRO A 92 3.84 3.59 12.95
C PRO A 92 3.09 3.99 11.69
N ARG A 93 3.47 3.38 10.56
CA ARG A 93 2.91 3.74 9.27
C ARG A 93 3.15 2.63 8.26
N CYS A 94 2.52 2.75 7.09
CA CYS A 94 2.74 1.85 5.96
C CYS A 94 3.02 2.70 4.72
N VAL A 95 4.16 2.44 4.09
CA VAL A 95 4.54 3.12 2.84
C VAL A 95 4.52 2.09 1.72
N ILE A 96 3.79 2.40 0.66
CA ILE A 96 3.61 1.50 -0.47
C ILE A 96 4.07 2.19 -1.73
N GLU A 97 4.80 1.47 -2.56
CA GLU A 97 5.07 1.91 -3.92
C GLU A 97 4.40 0.93 -4.86
N VAL A 98 3.63 1.44 -5.82
CA VAL A 98 3.00 0.64 -6.87
C VAL A 98 3.38 1.20 -8.23
N GLY A 99 3.69 0.31 -9.17
CA GLY A 99 4.03 0.72 -10.51
C GLY A 99 3.88 -0.42 -11.50
N GLU A 100 3.95 -0.10 -12.78
CA GLU A 100 3.93 -1.11 -13.84
C GLU A 100 5.27 -1.85 -13.89
N LEU A 101 5.18 -3.13 -14.18
CA LEU A 101 6.36 -3.96 -14.41
C LEU A 101 6.98 -3.70 -15.77
#